data_fa0b000f4180c68277274d638055ba63
#
_entry.id   fa0b000f4180c68277274d638055ba63
#
_cell.length_a   1.000
_cell.length_b   1.000
_cell.length_c   1.000
_cell.angle_alpha   90.00
_cell.angle_beta   90.00
_cell.angle_gamma   90.00
#
_symmetry.space_group_name_H-M   'P 1'
#
loop_
_entity.id
_entity.type
_entity.pdbx_description
1 polymer ?
#
loop_
_entity_poly.entity_id
_entity_poly.type
_entity_poly.pdbx_seq_one_letter_code
_entity_poly.pdbx_strand_id
1 'polypeptide(L)'
;MHVGNWKDVDGKAVTEAGADGVTIRVLMGDNVGAPNFTTRHFEVAPGGHTPFHAHPWEHEVFVLSGKGKVLREGGGTDVGPGSFVFVPPGEEHAFANAGSETFSFLCAIPATKVCLR
;
A
#
# COMPACT_ATOMS: atom_id res chain seq x y z
N MET A 1 20.71 12.18 6.70
CA MET A 1 19.40 11.87 7.31
C MET A 1 18.33 12.69 6.60
N HIS A 2 17.19 12.09 6.34
CA HIS A 2 16.07 12.74 5.63
C HIS A 2 14.85 12.71 6.52
N VAL A 3 14.23 13.86 6.77
CA VAL A 3 13.06 13.99 7.66
C VAL A 3 11.97 14.72 6.89
N GLY A 4 10.75 14.21 6.94
CA GLY A 4 9.61 14.83 6.28
C GLY A 4 8.29 14.40 6.89
N ASN A 5 7.22 14.94 6.35
CA ASN A 5 5.85 14.59 6.74
C ASN A 5 5.10 14.14 5.49
N TRP A 6 4.32 13.07 5.59
CA TRP A 6 3.63 12.52 4.43
C TRP A 6 2.68 13.54 3.77
N LYS A 7 2.15 14.48 4.54
CA LYS A 7 1.24 15.50 4.02
C LYS A 7 1.91 16.46 3.06
N ASP A 8 3.22 16.58 3.13
CA ASP A 8 4.01 17.45 2.25
C ASP A 8 4.49 16.73 0.98
N VAL A 9 4.21 15.45 0.87
CA VAL A 9 4.55 14.65 -0.31
C VAL A 9 3.37 14.62 -1.26
N ASP A 10 3.60 14.94 -2.54
CA ASP A 10 2.55 14.94 -3.54
C ASP A 10 1.97 13.55 -3.74
N GLY A 11 0.62 13.46 -3.62
CA GLY A 11 -0.10 12.24 -3.91
C GLY A 11 -0.39 12.10 -5.39
N LYS A 12 -0.35 10.87 -5.88
CA LYS A 12 -0.69 10.53 -7.26
C LYS A 12 -1.79 9.49 -7.27
N ALA A 13 -2.76 9.66 -8.18
CA ALA A 13 -3.77 8.64 -8.39
C ALA A 13 -3.13 7.38 -8.97
N VAL A 14 -3.48 6.24 -8.42
CA VAL A 14 -3.09 4.95 -8.99
C VAL A 14 -3.99 4.68 -10.19
N THR A 15 -3.39 4.55 -11.37
CA THR A 15 -4.09 4.39 -12.65
C THR A 15 -4.04 2.96 -13.18
N GLU A 16 -3.43 2.05 -12.46
CA GLU A 16 -3.39 0.65 -12.82
C GLU A 16 -4.80 0.08 -12.96
N ALA A 17 -5.03 -0.76 -13.95
CA ALA A 17 -6.34 -1.40 -14.17
C ALA A 17 -6.78 -2.16 -12.90
N GLY A 18 -8.01 -1.92 -12.47
CA GLY A 18 -8.55 -2.52 -11.25
C GLY A 18 -8.41 -1.65 -9.99
N ALA A 19 -7.68 -0.53 -10.06
CA ALA A 19 -7.63 0.45 -8.98
C ALA A 19 -8.82 1.42 -9.06
N ASP A 20 -9.37 1.77 -7.91
CA ASP A 20 -10.44 2.76 -7.81
C ASP A 20 -10.26 3.57 -6.52
N GLY A 21 -10.16 4.89 -6.66
CA GLY A 21 -10.08 5.81 -5.52
C GLY A 21 -8.82 5.68 -4.68
N VAL A 22 -7.70 5.29 -5.27
CA VAL A 22 -6.43 5.07 -4.57
C VAL A 22 -5.46 6.18 -4.88
N THR A 23 -4.87 6.77 -3.82
CA THR A 23 -3.79 7.74 -3.91
C THR A 23 -2.53 7.15 -3.28
N ILE A 24 -1.40 7.27 -3.98
CA ILE A 24 -0.10 6.79 -3.51
C ILE A 24 0.87 7.95 -3.32
N ARG A 25 1.66 7.89 -2.24
CA ARG A 25 2.80 8.78 -2.00
C ARG A 25 4.02 7.93 -1.73
N VAL A 26 5.08 8.13 -2.47
CA VAL A 26 6.37 7.50 -2.16
C VAL A 26 7.05 8.36 -1.10
N LEU A 27 7.17 7.84 0.11
CA LEU A 27 7.79 8.57 1.21
C LEU A 27 9.31 8.39 1.20
N MET A 28 9.76 7.15 1.15
CA MET A 28 11.18 6.81 1.20
C MET A 28 11.46 5.73 0.17
N GLY A 29 12.18 6.09 -0.88
CA GLY A 29 12.58 5.22 -1.97
C GLY A 29 13.71 5.89 -2.73
N ASP A 30 13.69 5.82 -4.05
CA ASP A 30 14.71 6.48 -4.88
C ASP A 30 14.77 7.98 -4.67
N ASN A 31 13.64 8.60 -4.30
CA ASN A 31 13.54 10.03 -4.02
C ASN A 31 14.45 10.49 -2.86
N VAL A 32 14.86 9.60 -1.98
CA VAL A 32 15.77 9.90 -0.87
C VAL A 32 17.04 9.04 -0.93
N GLY A 33 17.24 8.31 -2.03
CA GLY A 33 18.41 7.44 -2.19
C GLY A 33 18.37 6.18 -1.35
N ALA A 34 17.18 5.69 -0.97
CA ALA A 34 17.05 4.48 -0.16
C ALA A 34 17.52 3.26 -0.96
N PRO A 35 18.50 2.48 -0.46
CA PRO A 35 19.11 1.41 -1.25
C PRO A 35 18.33 0.09 -1.27
N ASN A 36 17.55 -0.22 -0.24
CA ASN A 36 16.99 -1.56 -0.05
C ASN A 36 15.48 -1.60 0.02
N PHE A 37 14.83 -0.55 0.53
CA PHE A 37 13.37 -0.55 0.75
C PHE A 37 12.74 0.68 0.13
N THR A 38 11.48 0.52 -0.28
CA THR A 38 10.62 1.64 -0.65
C THR A 38 9.40 1.62 0.24
N THR A 39 9.16 2.70 0.97
CA THR A 39 7.98 2.85 1.83
C THR A 39 7.02 3.85 1.20
N ARG A 40 5.77 3.41 1.03
CA ARG A 40 4.73 4.20 0.38
C ARG A 40 3.56 4.38 1.33
N HIS A 41 2.90 5.52 1.24
CA HIS A 41 1.67 5.85 1.95
C HIS A 41 0.51 5.75 0.98
N PHE A 42 -0.49 4.94 1.31
CA PHE A 42 -1.70 4.77 0.49
C PHE A 42 -2.91 5.35 1.19
N GLU A 43 -3.76 6.00 0.41
CA GLU A 43 -5.10 6.39 0.83
C GLU A 43 -6.12 5.78 -0.13
N VAL A 44 -7.13 5.12 0.42
CA VAL A 44 -8.20 4.50 -0.35
C VAL A 44 -9.52 5.18 0.05
N ALA A 45 -10.17 5.83 -0.91
CA ALA A 45 -11.44 6.50 -0.68
C ALA A 45 -12.56 5.49 -0.35
N PRO A 46 -13.64 5.92 0.34
CA PRO A 46 -14.79 5.04 0.54
C PRO A 46 -15.28 4.42 -0.77
N GLY A 47 -15.52 3.13 -0.77
CA GLY A 47 -15.90 2.36 -1.97
C GLY A 47 -14.73 2.00 -2.88
N GLY A 48 -13.52 2.49 -2.57
CA GLY A 48 -12.34 2.24 -3.38
C GLY A 48 -11.60 0.96 -3.01
N HIS A 49 -10.66 0.59 -3.88
CA HIS A 49 -9.84 -0.61 -3.70
C HIS A 49 -8.60 -0.57 -4.60
N THR A 50 -7.56 -1.28 -4.18
CA THR A 50 -6.39 -1.52 -5.02
C THR A 50 -6.68 -2.66 -6.01
N PRO A 51 -5.84 -2.81 -7.06
CA PRO A 51 -5.99 -3.95 -7.97
C PRO A 51 -5.80 -5.28 -7.24
N PHE A 52 -6.54 -6.30 -7.65
CA PHE A 52 -6.31 -7.67 -7.18
C PHE A 52 -5.22 -8.29 -8.05
N HIS A 53 -4.01 -8.33 -7.51
CA HIS A 53 -2.82 -8.70 -8.28
C HIS A 53 -1.79 -9.41 -7.38
N ALA A 54 -0.77 -9.97 -8.02
CA ALA A 54 0.39 -10.54 -7.35
C ALA A 54 1.67 -9.94 -7.88
N HIS A 55 2.69 -9.89 -7.03
CA HIS A 55 4.03 -9.46 -7.40
C HIS A 55 5.05 -10.53 -6.98
N PRO A 56 6.21 -10.59 -7.66
CA PRO A 56 7.26 -11.55 -7.26
C PRO A 56 8.04 -11.11 -6.01
N TRP A 57 7.62 -10.05 -5.33
CA TRP A 57 8.20 -9.56 -4.07
C TRP A 57 7.15 -9.49 -2.99
N GLU A 58 7.63 -9.37 -1.74
CA GLU A 58 6.76 -9.25 -0.57
C GLU A 58 6.26 -7.82 -0.35
N HIS A 59 5.17 -7.72 0.41
CA HIS A 59 4.66 -6.45 0.90
C HIS A 59 4.55 -6.51 2.42
N GLU A 60 4.98 -5.45 3.10
CA GLU A 60 4.79 -5.29 4.54
C GLU A 60 3.95 -4.05 4.78
N VAL A 61 2.76 -4.24 5.33
CA VAL A 61 1.73 -3.22 5.44
C VAL A 61 1.41 -2.93 6.90
N PHE A 62 1.26 -1.65 7.23
CA PHE A 62 0.79 -1.21 8.54
C PHE A 62 -0.36 -0.22 8.36
N VAL A 63 -1.53 -0.55 8.91
CA VAL A 63 -2.73 0.27 8.77
C VAL A 63 -2.67 1.45 9.74
N LEU A 64 -2.87 2.65 9.21
CA LEU A 64 -2.83 3.91 9.98
C LEU A 64 -4.22 4.36 10.41
N SER A 65 -5.20 4.34 9.51
CA SER A 65 -6.53 4.87 9.79
C SER A 65 -7.59 4.21 8.93
N GLY A 66 -8.83 4.30 9.38
CA GLY A 66 -10.00 3.80 8.66
C GLY A 66 -10.21 2.31 8.84
N LYS A 67 -11.22 1.79 8.16
CA LYS A 67 -11.57 0.36 8.13
C LYS A 67 -11.31 -0.18 6.75
N GLY A 68 -10.57 -1.26 6.68
CA GLY A 68 -10.26 -1.92 5.42
C GLY A 68 -10.55 -3.40 5.45
N LYS A 69 -10.44 -4.01 4.28
CA LYS A 69 -10.50 -5.45 4.11
C LYS A 69 -9.35 -5.86 3.21
N VAL A 70 -8.56 -6.81 3.65
CA VAL A 70 -7.53 -7.44 2.82
C VAL A 70 -8.18 -8.59 2.10
N LEU A 71 -8.20 -8.52 0.76
CA LEU A 71 -8.79 -9.55 -0.09
C LEU A 71 -7.70 -10.51 -0.55
N ARG A 72 -8.03 -11.79 -0.55
CA ARG A 72 -7.20 -12.87 -1.06
C ARG A 72 -8.09 -13.92 -1.71
N GLU A 73 -7.50 -14.88 -2.39
CA GLU A 73 -8.25 -15.96 -2.97
C GLU A 73 -9.09 -16.66 -1.90
N GLY A 74 -10.38 -16.78 -2.16
CA GLY A 74 -11.32 -17.46 -1.27
C GLY A 74 -11.84 -16.63 -0.10
N GLY A 75 -11.49 -15.34 0.01
CA GLY A 75 -12.06 -14.53 1.08
C GLY A 75 -11.33 -13.24 1.39
N GLY A 76 -11.65 -12.66 2.54
CA GLY A 76 -11.05 -11.42 3.01
C GLY A 76 -10.98 -11.38 4.53
N THR A 77 -10.11 -10.49 5.02
CA THR A 77 -9.92 -10.29 6.46
C THR A 77 -10.06 -8.81 6.77
N ASP A 78 -10.87 -8.48 7.77
CA ASP A 78 -11.06 -7.10 8.21
C ASP A 78 -9.80 -6.60 8.93
N VAL A 79 -9.42 -5.35 8.65
CA VAL A 79 -8.29 -4.69 9.28
C VAL A 79 -8.66 -3.26 9.68
N GLY A 80 -7.96 -2.73 10.66
CA GLY A 80 -8.15 -1.37 11.15
C GLY A 80 -6.85 -0.79 11.69
N PRO A 81 -6.89 0.39 12.31
CA PRO A 81 -5.68 1.06 12.81
C PRO A 81 -4.85 0.13 13.71
N GLY A 82 -3.55 0.04 13.42
CA GLY A 82 -2.64 -0.84 14.14
C GLY A 82 -2.55 -2.26 13.60
N SER A 83 -3.39 -2.64 12.64
CA SER A 83 -3.24 -3.94 11.96
C SER A 83 -1.99 -3.95 11.11
N PHE A 84 -1.32 -5.09 11.06
CA PHE A 84 -0.23 -5.29 10.10
C PHE A 84 -0.54 -6.47 9.19
N VAL A 85 -0.05 -6.40 7.96
CA VAL A 85 -0.29 -7.43 6.95
C VAL A 85 1.03 -7.74 6.26
N PHE A 86 1.40 -9.00 6.25
CA PHE A 86 2.51 -9.49 5.43
C PHE A 86 1.93 -10.25 4.23
N VAL A 87 2.28 -9.80 3.04
CA VAL A 87 1.89 -10.48 1.79
C VAL A 87 3.13 -11.17 1.23
N PRO A 88 3.17 -12.50 1.21
CA PRO A 88 4.29 -13.24 0.62
C PRO A 88 4.45 -12.95 -0.87
N PRO A 89 5.67 -13.15 -1.42
CA PRO A 89 5.85 -13.08 -2.87
C PRO A 89 4.88 -14.03 -3.59
N GLY A 90 4.25 -13.54 -4.66
CA GLY A 90 3.38 -14.34 -5.50
C GLY A 90 1.94 -14.53 -5.02
N GLU A 91 1.59 -14.05 -3.84
CA GLU A 91 0.20 -14.17 -3.36
C GLU A 91 -0.66 -13.05 -3.93
N GLU A 92 -1.77 -13.42 -4.58
CA GLU A 92 -2.75 -12.44 -5.05
C GLU A 92 -3.45 -11.77 -3.87
N HIS A 93 -3.58 -10.44 -3.95
CA HIS A 93 -4.16 -9.66 -2.87
C HIS A 93 -4.70 -8.33 -3.38
N ALA A 94 -5.61 -7.75 -2.60
CA ALA A 94 -6.07 -6.38 -2.77
C ALA A 94 -6.45 -5.81 -1.40
N PHE A 95 -6.45 -4.48 -1.32
CA PHE A 95 -6.90 -3.75 -0.14
C PHE A 95 -8.12 -2.93 -0.52
N ALA A 96 -9.21 -3.10 0.20
CA ALA A 96 -10.46 -2.38 -0.05
C ALA A 96 -10.83 -1.54 1.17
N ASN A 97 -11.43 -0.37 0.93
CA ASN A 97 -12.02 0.42 1.99
C ASN A 97 -13.36 -0.22 2.37
N ALA A 98 -13.51 -0.60 3.64
CA ALA A 98 -14.71 -1.24 4.17
C ALA A 98 -15.51 -0.30 5.08
N GLY A 99 -15.15 0.97 5.14
CA GLY A 99 -15.79 1.96 6.00
C GLY A 99 -16.32 3.15 5.23
N SER A 100 -16.64 4.22 5.97
CA SER A 100 -17.17 5.47 5.43
C SER A 100 -16.16 6.60 5.41
N GLU A 101 -14.95 6.37 5.93
CA GLU A 101 -13.85 7.33 5.95
C GLU A 101 -12.67 6.80 5.15
N THR A 102 -11.67 7.63 4.90
CA THR A 102 -10.46 7.22 4.19
C THR A 102 -9.76 6.08 4.94
N PHE A 103 -9.42 5.03 4.21
CA PHE A 103 -8.60 3.93 4.69
C PHE A 103 -7.15 4.19 4.26
N SER A 104 -6.23 4.29 5.23
CA SER A 104 -4.85 4.60 4.91
C SER A 104 -3.88 3.61 5.56
N PHE A 105 -2.79 3.34 4.84
CA PHE A 105 -1.77 2.40 5.30
C PHE A 105 -0.40 2.71 4.70
N LEU A 106 0.63 2.25 5.40
CA LEU A 106 1.99 2.22 4.86
C LEU A 106 2.24 0.85 4.24
N CYS A 107 2.97 0.84 3.14
CA CYS A 107 3.39 -0.40 2.48
C CYS A 107 4.86 -0.31 2.13
N ALA A 108 5.66 -1.19 2.70
CA ALA A 108 7.08 -1.32 2.37
C ALA A 108 7.27 -2.48 1.40
N ILE A 109 8.04 -2.21 0.35
CA ILE A 109 8.45 -3.21 -0.65
C ILE A 109 9.96 -3.10 -0.85
N PRO A 110 10.61 -4.11 -1.42
CA PRO A 110 12.01 -3.98 -1.82
C PRO A 110 12.17 -2.87 -2.86
N ALA A 111 13.32 -2.21 -2.86
CA ALA A 111 13.64 -1.22 -3.89
C ALA A 111 13.62 -1.89 -5.27
N THR A 112 13.25 -1.12 -6.32
CA THR A 112 13.11 -1.63 -7.69
C THR A 112 14.34 -2.43 -8.14
N LYS A 113 15.54 -1.93 -7.84
CA LYS A 113 16.79 -2.62 -8.20
C LYS A 113 16.95 -3.97 -7.48
N VAL A 114 16.32 -4.15 -6.31
CA VAL A 114 16.30 -5.43 -5.58
C VAL A 114 15.24 -6.34 -6.17
N CYS A 115 14.08 -5.80 -6.52
CA CYS A 115 12.97 -6.57 -7.11
C CYS A 115 13.32 -7.18 -8.47
N LEU A 116 14.22 -6.53 -9.23
CA LEU A 116 14.59 -6.96 -10.59
C LEU A 116 15.73 -7.98 -10.63
N ARG A 117 16.22 -8.42 -9.51
CA ARG A 117 17.29 -9.42 -9.44
C ARG A 117 16.80 -10.83 -9.70
#